data_ab22e30980dd110659ae5899f4bf0c73
#
_entry.id   ab22e30980dd110659ae5899f4bf0c73
#
_cell.length_a   1.000
_cell.length_b   1.000
_cell.length_c   1.000
_cell.angle_alpha   90.00
_cell.angle_beta   90.00
_cell.angle_gamma   90.00
#
_symmetry.space_group_name_H-M   'P 1'
#
loop_
_entity.id
_entity.type
_entity.pdbx_description
1 polymer ?
#
loop_
_entity_poly.entity_id
_entity_poly.type
_entity_poly.pdbx_seq_one_letter_code
_entity_poly.pdbx_strand_id
1 'polypeptide(L)'
;NVTAFTVKIDRQVPVIRVSFEGTFGRWTGEGVTFNFSTEEASLSGINYYYDNGNGWTLIDSGASIEITDTTNAVYRFKAVNNAGTESYPSDSYHVMIDAKVPEITLTPEVTDVTPNPYKINISTEVGESGLREVTCNGQDITNEDSYTVSQNGTYVFTVVGKNGRVATK
;
A
#
# COMPACT_ATOMS: atom_id res chain seq x y z
N ASN A 1 -25.33 -50.15 -30.15
CA ASN A 1 -24.65 -49.41 -29.06
C ASN A 1 -25.14 -47.96 -29.10
N VAL A 2 -25.79 -47.55 -28.03
CA VAL A 2 -26.15 -46.13 -27.81
C VAL A 2 -24.98 -45.49 -27.09
N THR A 3 -24.31 -44.54 -27.73
CA THR A 3 -23.28 -43.73 -27.08
C THR A 3 -23.94 -42.49 -26.50
N ALA A 4 -24.01 -42.39 -25.18
CA ALA A 4 -24.50 -41.21 -24.50
C ALA A 4 -23.34 -40.23 -24.29
N PHE A 5 -23.57 -38.94 -24.52
CA PHE A 5 -22.66 -37.86 -24.16
C PHE A 5 -23.40 -36.83 -23.33
N THR A 6 -22.67 -36.25 -22.38
CA THR A 6 -23.20 -35.21 -21.50
C THR A 6 -22.74 -33.86 -21.98
N VAL A 7 -23.68 -32.95 -22.17
CA VAL A 7 -23.40 -31.52 -22.47
C VAL A 7 -23.67 -30.74 -21.19
N LYS A 8 -22.69 -29.92 -20.77
CA LYS A 8 -22.81 -28.99 -19.65
C LYS A 8 -22.77 -27.58 -20.19
N ILE A 9 -23.80 -26.79 -19.91
CA ILE A 9 -23.92 -25.40 -20.34
C ILE A 9 -24.04 -24.55 -19.07
N ASP A 10 -23.15 -23.57 -18.93
CA ASP A 10 -23.21 -22.55 -17.90
C ASP A 10 -23.40 -21.18 -18.58
N ARG A 11 -24.55 -20.59 -18.38
CA ARG A 11 -24.92 -19.25 -18.92
C ARG A 11 -25.07 -18.20 -17.83
N GLN A 12 -24.78 -18.58 -16.60
CA GLN A 12 -24.92 -17.69 -15.46
C GLN A 12 -23.88 -16.58 -15.54
N VAL A 13 -24.33 -15.32 -15.44
CA VAL A 13 -23.44 -14.17 -15.32
C VAL A 13 -23.03 -14.06 -13.86
N PRO A 14 -21.73 -14.17 -13.53
CA PRO A 14 -21.28 -14.00 -12.15
C PRO A 14 -21.58 -12.60 -11.64
N VAL A 15 -21.90 -12.48 -10.36
CA VAL A 15 -21.98 -11.18 -9.66
C VAL A 15 -20.87 -11.15 -8.64
N ILE A 16 -19.81 -10.37 -8.90
CA ILE A 16 -18.64 -10.30 -8.01
C ILE A 16 -18.96 -9.51 -6.74
N ARG A 17 -18.51 -10.00 -5.61
CA ARG A 17 -18.45 -9.31 -4.32
C ARG A 17 -17.00 -9.16 -3.91
N VAL A 18 -16.62 -7.95 -3.52
CA VAL A 18 -15.26 -7.62 -3.07
C VAL A 18 -15.33 -7.15 -1.63
N SER A 19 -14.52 -7.77 -0.77
CA SER A 19 -14.21 -7.28 0.57
C SER A 19 -12.71 -7.05 0.67
N PHE A 20 -12.25 -6.24 1.63
CA PHE A 20 -10.83 -5.92 1.77
C PHE A 20 -10.45 -5.76 3.23
N GLU A 21 -9.16 -5.98 3.49
CA GLU A 21 -8.48 -5.68 4.74
C GLU A 21 -7.32 -4.72 4.44
N GLY A 22 -7.12 -3.72 5.29
CA GLY A 22 -6.12 -2.67 5.09
C GLY A 22 -6.73 -1.31 4.75
N THR A 23 -5.95 -0.44 4.14
CA THR A 23 -6.33 0.95 3.85
C THR A 23 -6.22 1.24 2.36
N PHE A 24 -7.23 1.92 1.79
CA PHE A 24 -7.16 2.48 0.44
C PHE A 24 -7.61 3.95 0.43
N GLY A 25 -7.36 4.67 -0.67
CA GLY A 25 -7.69 6.10 -0.83
C GLY A 25 -6.76 7.05 -0.09
N ARG A 26 -5.74 6.56 0.60
CA ARG A 26 -4.67 7.33 1.25
C ARG A 26 -3.39 6.51 1.33
N TRP A 27 -2.25 7.19 1.46
CA TRP A 27 -0.97 6.53 1.63
C TRP A 27 -0.90 5.67 2.90
N THR A 28 -0.36 4.46 2.76
CA THR A 28 -0.08 3.52 3.85
C THR A 28 1.27 2.85 3.62
N GLY A 29 1.95 2.48 4.71
CA GLY A 29 3.14 1.62 4.66
C GLY A 29 2.81 0.12 4.68
N GLU A 30 1.55 -0.23 4.87
CA GLU A 30 1.07 -1.60 5.00
C GLU A 30 0.38 -2.07 3.72
N GLY A 31 0.39 -3.39 3.49
CA GLY A 31 -0.32 -4.01 2.38
C GLY A 31 -1.84 -3.93 2.48
N VAL A 32 -2.50 -4.19 1.37
CA VAL A 32 -3.96 -4.31 1.27
C VAL A 32 -4.31 -5.67 0.70
N THR A 33 -5.22 -6.39 1.35
CA THR A 33 -5.73 -7.67 0.88
C THR A 33 -7.16 -7.51 0.38
N PHE A 34 -7.43 -7.92 -0.85
CA PHE A 34 -8.78 -8.04 -1.41
C PHE A 34 -9.21 -9.48 -1.43
N ASN A 35 -10.44 -9.74 -0.99
CA ASN A 35 -11.07 -11.06 -1.02
C ASN A 35 -12.30 -11.02 -1.92
N PHE A 36 -12.51 -12.09 -2.67
CA PHE A 36 -13.53 -12.18 -3.70
C PHE A 36 -14.50 -13.32 -3.43
N SER A 37 -15.75 -13.09 -3.75
CA SER A 37 -16.77 -14.11 -3.85
C SER A 37 -17.77 -13.76 -4.96
N THR A 38 -18.60 -14.71 -5.34
CA THR A 38 -19.75 -14.44 -6.21
C THR A 38 -21.04 -14.73 -5.46
N GLU A 39 -22.12 -14.05 -5.82
CA GLU A 39 -23.43 -14.23 -5.18
C GLU A 39 -23.95 -15.67 -5.30
N GLU A 40 -23.70 -16.27 -6.47
CA GLU A 40 -24.13 -17.63 -6.78
C GLU A 40 -22.92 -18.46 -7.24
N ALA A 41 -22.95 -19.75 -6.91
CA ALA A 41 -21.95 -20.68 -7.38
C ALA A 41 -22.14 -20.96 -8.87
N SER A 42 -21.12 -20.74 -9.68
CA SER A 42 -21.10 -21.14 -11.07
C SER A 42 -20.96 -22.67 -11.19
N LEU A 43 -21.71 -23.28 -12.12
CA LEU A 43 -21.61 -24.71 -12.42
C LEU A 43 -20.25 -25.10 -13.00
N SER A 44 -19.57 -24.16 -13.62
CA SER A 44 -18.27 -24.37 -14.28
C SER A 44 -17.05 -23.94 -13.45
N GLY A 45 -17.26 -23.26 -12.32
CA GLY A 45 -16.20 -22.64 -11.52
C GLY A 45 -15.94 -21.18 -11.92
N ILE A 46 -15.21 -20.46 -11.06
CA ILE A 46 -14.95 -19.02 -11.19
C ILE A 46 -13.46 -18.75 -11.14
N ASN A 47 -13.00 -17.84 -12.01
CA ASN A 47 -11.70 -17.18 -11.96
C ASN A 47 -11.89 -15.69 -11.69
N TYR A 48 -10.99 -15.10 -10.92
CA TYR A 48 -11.00 -13.67 -10.60
C TYR A 48 -9.86 -12.96 -11.33
N TYR A 49 -10.12 -11.71 -11.73
CA TYR A 49 -9.18 -10.87 -12.44
C TYR A 49 -9.12 -9.50 -11.81
N TYR A 50 -7.97 -8.84 -11.89
CA TYR A 50 -7.81 -7.44 -11.55
C TYR A 50 -7.35 -6.64 -12.77
N ASP A 51 -7.66 -5.34 -12.75
CA ASP A 51 -7.12 -4.33 -13.66
C ASP A 51 -6.64 -3.15 -12.81
N ASN A 52 -5.35 -2.83 -12.91
CA ASN A 52 -4.71 -1.69 -12.25
C ASN A 52 -4.32 -0.57 -13.24
N GLY A 53 -5.00 -0.52 -14.39
CA GLY A 53 -4.71 0.39 -15.50
C GLY A 53 -3.89 -0.24 -16.64
N ASN A 54 -3.44 -1.49 -16.47
CA ASN A 54 -2.64 -2.22 -17.47
C ASN A 54 -3.43 -3.33 -18.18
N GLY A 55 -4.74 -3.39 -17.97
CA GLY A 55 -5.61 -4.44 -18.48
C GLY A 55 -5.83 -5.58 -17.49
N TRP A 56 -6.76 -6.48 -17.87
CA TRP A 56 -7.20 -7.57 -17.00
C TRP A 56 -6.16 -8.66 -16.84
N THR A 57 -5.75 -8.93 -15.63
CA THR A 57 -4.80 -9.96 -15.23
C THR A 57 -5.48 -10.98 -14.33
N LEU A 58 -5.22 -12.27 -14.58
CA LEU A 58 -5.74 -13.38 -13.75
C LEU A 58 -5.12 -13.31 -12.35
N ILE A 59 -5.93 -13.55 -11.32
CA ILE A 59 -5.50 -13.70 -9.94
C ILE A 59 -5.21 -15.19 -9.68
N ASP A 60 -3.94 -15.57 -9.73
CA ASP A 60 -3.50 -16.97 -9.60
C ASP A 60 -3.70 -17.53 -8.18
N SER A 61 -3.77 -16.67 -7.18
CA SER A 61 -4.04 -17.06 -5.77
C SER A 61 -5.49 -17.47 -5.50
N GLY A 62 -6.36 -17.46 -6.51
CA GLY A 62 -7.76 -17.83 -6.40
C GLY A 62 -8.65 -16.68 -5.94
N ALA A 63 -9.30 -16.80 -4.79
CA ALA A 63 -10.32 -15.85 -4.33
C ALA A 63 -9.77 -14.68 -3.48
N SER A 64 -8.47 -14.41 -3.55
CA SER A 64 -7.86 -13.25 -2.86
C SER A 64 -6.61 -12.77 -3.57
N ILE A 65 -6.25 -11.50 -3.34
CA ILE A 65 -4.97 -10.91 -3.74
C ILE A 65 -4.47 -10.00 -2.63
N GLU A 66 -3.19 -10.12 -2.30
CA GLU A 66 -2.49 -9.20 -1.42
C GLU A 66 -1.59 -8.29 -2.26
N ILE A 67 -1.68 -6.98 -2.04
CA ILE A 67 -0.85 -5.96 -2.68
C ILE A 67 0.03 -5.37 -1.60
N THR A 68 1.35 -5.57 -1.72
CA THR A 68 2.36 -5.14 -0.73
C THR A 68 3.41 -4.21 -1.30
N ASP A 69 3.59 -4.25 -2.62
CA ASP A 69 4.58 -3.42 -3.30
C ASP A 69 4.16 -1.96 -3.33
N THR A 70 5.14 -1.07 -3.34
CA THR A 70 4.90 0.36 -3.54
C THR A 70 4.11 0.58 -4.82
N THR A 71 2.95 1.19 -4.68
CA THR A 71 2.00 1.42 -5.77
C THR A 71 1.12 2.64 -5.52
N ASN A 72 0.71 3.28 -6.60
CA ASN A 72 -0.29 4.34 -6.61
C ASN A 72 -1.18 4.10 -7.83
N ALA A 73 -2.15 3.20 -7.69
CA ALA A 73 -2.97 2.74 -8.81
C ALA A 73 -4.43 2.51 -8.40
N VAL A 74 -5.31 2.59 -9.37
CA VAL A 74 -6.74 2.28 -9.21
C VAL A 74 -6.98 0.85 -9.66
N TYR A 75 -7.46 0.03 -8.75
CA TYR A 75 -7.79 -1.37 -8.99
C TYR A 75 -9.28 -1.55 -9.20
N ARG A 76 -9.64 -2.40 -10.15
CA ARG A 76 -10.98 -2.94 -10.37
C ARG A 76 -10.88 -4.45 -10.51
N PHE A 77 -11.95 -5.16 -10.20
CA PHE A 77 -11.97 -6.61 -10.21
C PHE A 77 -13.16 -7.13 -11.01
N LYS A 78 -13.01 -8.29 -11.63
CA LYS A 78 -14.10 -9.02 -12.26
C LYS A 78 -13.99 -10.52 -12.00
N ALA A 79 -15.12 -11.20 -12.10
CA ALA A 79 -15.22 -12.65 -12.08
C ALA A 79 -15.56 -13.16 -13.49
N VAL A 80 -14.95 -14.29 -13.88
CA VAL A 80 -15.23 -14.96 -15.15
C VAL A 80 -15.47 -16.43 -14.84
N ASN A 81 -16.60 -16.98 -15.28
CA ASN A 81 -16.81 -18.42 -15.16
C ASN A 81 -16.02 -19.19 -16.22
N ASN A 82 -15.81 -20.49 -16.02
CA ASN A 82 -15.04 -21.30 -16.97
C ASN A 82 -15.74 -21.54 -18.31
N ALA A 83 -16.99 -21.10 -18.46
CA ALA A 83 -17.71 -21.03 -19.76
C ALA A 83 -17.44 -19.70 -20.51
N GLY A 84 -16.66 -18.79 -19.92
CA GLY A 84 -16.26 -17.52 -20.52
C GLY A 84 -17.22 -16.36 -20.28
N THR A 85 -18.25 -16.54 -19.40
CA THR A 85 -19.17 -15.44 -19.07
C THR A 85 -18.55 -14.55 -17.98
N GLU A 86 -18.54 -13.24 -18.20
CA GLU A 86 -17.92 -12.25 -17.32
C GLU A 86 -18.92 -11.51 -16.45
N SER A 87 -18.54 -11.15 -15.24
CA SER A 87 -19.27 -10.18 -14.40
C SER A 87 -19.10 -8.75 -14.93
N TYR A 88 -19.97 -7.83 -14.48
CA TYR A 88 -19.61 -6.42 -14.50
C TYR A 88 -18.38 -6.21 -13.59
N PRO A 89 -17.50 -5.24 -13.91
CA PRO A 89 -16.42 -4.85 -13.01
C PRO A 89 -16.95 -4.34 -11.66
N SER A 90 -16.18 -4.55 -10.60
CA SER A 90 -16.41 -3.97 -9.27
C SER A 90 -16.30 -2.44 -9.29
N ASP A 91 -16.63 -1.79 -8.18
CA ASP A 91 -16.19 -0.44 -7.88
C ASP A 91 -14.66 -0.30 -7.96
N SER A 92 -14.21 0.95 -8.06
CA SER A 92 -12.79 1.30 -8.14
C SER A 92 -12.19 1.51 -6.76
N TYR A 93 -11.01 0.94 -6.52
CA TYR A 93 -10.26 1.05 -5.28
C TYR A 93 -8.91 1.73 -5.56
N HIS A 94 -8.69 2.94 -5.04
CA HIS A 94 -7.41 3.62 -5.19
C HIS A 94 -6.45 3.13 -4.11
N VAL A 95 -5.50 2.26 -4.48
CA VAL A 95 -4.47 1.69 -3.60
C VAL A 95 -3.22 2.56 -3.68
N MET A 96 -2.78 3.07 -2.52
CA MET A 96 -1.64 3.96 -2.38
C MET A 96 -0.71 3.41 -1.29
N ILE A 97 0.23 2.57 -1.69
CA ILE A 97 1.22 1.92 -0.79
C ILE A 97 2.58 2.52 -1.05
N ASP A 98 3.26 2.93 0.00
CA ASP A 98 4.67 3.30 0.02
C ASP A 98 5.36 2.54 1.15
N ALA A 99 6.05 1.48 0.80
CA ALA A 99 6.70 0.60 1.77
C ALA A 99 8.01 1.17 2.33
N LYS A 100 8.51 2.31 1.78
CA LYS A 100 9.77 2.89 2.22
C LYS A 100 9.67 3.44 3.65
N VAL A 101 10.60 3.01 4.50
CA VAL A 101 10.82 3.64 5.82
C VAL A 101 11.61 4.93 5.59
N PRO A 102 11.20 6.07 6.16
CA PRO A 102 11.96 7.30 6.05
C PRO A 102 13.35 7.18 6.68
N GLU A 103 14.29 8.01 6.23
CA GLU A 103 15.61 8.10 6.80
C GLU A 103 15.89 9.53 7.25
N ILE A 104 16.70 9.68 8.31
CA ILE A 104 17.19 10.98 8.80
C ILE A 104 18.69 10.97 8.94
N THR A 105 19.34 11.97 8.36
CA THR A 105 20.79 12.19 8.47
C THR A 105 21.04 13.51 9.19
N LEU A 106 21.86 13.44 10.24
CA LEU A 106 22.31 14.58 11.04
C LEU A 106 23.78 14.85 10.76
N THR A 107 24.12 16.10 10.42
CA THR A 107 25.50 16.47 10.06
C THR A 107 25.87 17.83 10.66
N PRO A 108 27.00 17.95 11.31
CA PRO A 108 27.90 16.87 11.71
C PRO A 108 27.30 16.07 12.84
N GLU A 109 27.71 14.80 12.96
CA GLU A 109 27.38 13.98 14.09
C GLU A 109 28.20 14.44 15.29
N VAL A 110 27.53 14.86 16.38
CA VAL A 110 28.22 15.39 17.57
C VAL A 110 28.66 14.24 18.45
N THR A 111 29.96 14.04 18.53
CA THR A 111 30.56 13.02 19.39
C THR A 111 31.36 13.59 20.59
N ASP A 112 31.71 14.90 20.55
CA ASP A 112 32.59 15.54 21.50
C ASP A 112 31.92 16.72 22.21
N VAL A 113 32.54 17.13 23.34
CA VAL A 113 32.14 18.32 24.11
C VAL A 113 32.41 19.57 23.27
N THR A 114 31.41 20.43 23.09
CA THR A 114 31.56 21.71 22.40
C THR A 114 31.24 22.88 23.32
N PRO A 115 32.02 23.97 23.28
CA PRO A 115 31.83 25.11 24.19
C PRO A 115 30.76 26.12 23.76
N ASN A 116 30.21 25.98 22.56
CA ASN A 116 29.26 26.95 21.95
C ASN A 116 27.97 26.26 21.54
N PRO A 117 26.88 27.03 21.30
CA PRO A 117 25.71 26.50 20.62
C PRO A 117 26.12 25.76 19.33
N TYR A 118 25.57 24.60 19.14
CA TYR A 118 25.97 23.69 18.08
C TYR A 118 24.87 23.52 17.06
N LYS A 119 25.18 23.80 15.78
CA LYS A 119 24.23 23.65 14.68
C LYS A 119 24.34 22.25 14.07
N ILE A 120 23.23 21.52 14.06
CA ILE A 120 23.08 20.21 13.43
C ILE A 120 22.26 20.43 12.15
N ASN A 121 22.82 20.14 10.99
CA ASN A 121 22.06 20.14 9.75
C ASN A 121 21.28 18.81 9.65
N ILE A 122 20.05 18.90 9.13
CA ILE A 122 19.10 17.82 9.06
C ILE A 122 18.80 17.55 7.59
N SER A 123 18.92 16.31 7.17
CA SER A 123 18.47 15.83 5.87
C SER A 123 17.58 14.63 6.05
N THR A 124 16.46 14.59 5.34
CA THR A 124 15.51 13.48 5.37
C THR A 124 15.34 12.88 3.99
N GLU A 125 15.21 11.56 3.93
CA GLU A 125 14.85 10.83 2.74
C GLU A 125 13.56 10.06 2.99
N VAL A 126 12.55 10.26 2.14
CA VAL A 126 11.22 9.65 2.24
C VAL A 126 10.86 8.95 0.94
N GLY A 127 9.83 8.12 0.96
CA GLY A 127 9.30 7.47 -0.24
C GLY A 127 8.34 8.37 -1.03
N GLU A 128 7.60 7.76 -1.95
CA GLU A 128 6.65 8.45 -2.87
C GLU A 128 5.53 9.18 -2.13
N SER A 129 5.15 8.70 -0.96
CA SER A 129 4.12 9.34 -0.12
C SER A 129 4.53 10.73 0.37
N GLY A 130 5.83 10.98 0.48
CA GLY A 130 6.42 12.23 0.95
C GLY A 130 6.50 12.35 2.47
N LEU A 131 7.09 13.46 2.92
CA LEU A 131 7.28 13.81 4.32
C LEU A 131 5.97 14.27 4.96
N ARG A 132 5.70 13.79 6.19
CA ARG A 132 4.62 14.29 7.03
C ARG A 132 5.14 15.23 8.10
N GLU A 133 6.16 14.81 8.86
CA GLU A 133 6.61 15.53 10.04
C GLU A 133 8.07 15.19 10.37
N VAL A 134 8.80 16.20 10.87
CA VAL A 134 10.09 16.05 11.55
C VAL A 134 9.99 16.73 12.91
N THR A 135 10.40 16.03 13.97
CA THR A 135 10.44 16.61 15.33
C THR A 135 11.80 16.42 15.98
N CYS A 136 12.13 17.32 16.92
CA CYS A 136 13.23 17.14 17.88
C CYS A 136 12.66 17.19 19.29
N ASN A 137 12.80 16.11 20.06
CA ASN A 137 12.20 15.98 21.40
C ASN A 137 10.70 16.35 21.44
N GLY A 138 9.96 16.02 20.36
CA GLY A 138 8.53 16.35 20.21
C GLY A 138 8.23 17.80 19.74
N GLN A 139 9.22 18.66 19.60
CA GLN A 139 9.05 19.96 18.97
C GLN A 139 9.06 19.81 17.44
N ASP A 140 8.06 20.36 16.77
CA ASP A 140 7.95 20.38 15.30
C ASP A 140 9.06 21.24 14.69
N ILE A 141 9.82 20.62 13.78
CA ILE A 141 10.89 21.23 13.00
C ILE A 141 10.79 20.83 11.51
N THR A 142 9.59 20.50 11.04
CA THR A 142 9.35 19.92 9.70
C THR A 142 9.88 20.80 8.57
N ASN A 143 9.87 22.12 8.75
CA ASN A 143 10.31 23.09 7.74
C ASN A 143 11.75 23.59 7.97
N GLU A 144 12.46 23.02 8.94
CA GLU A 144 13.82 23.42 9.29
C GLU A 144 14.84 22.46 8.65
N ASP A 145 15.91 23.02 8.11
CA ASP A 145 17.06 22.26 7.60
C ASP A 145 18.18 22.06 8.64
N SER A 146 17.97 22.62 9.82
CA SER A 146 18.95 22.56 10.91
C SER A 146 18.31 22.80 12.28
N TYR A 147 18.98 22.30 13.33
CA TYR A 147 18.60 22.51 14.72
C TYR A 147 19.81 23.01 15.52
N THR A 148 19.60 24.06 16.33
CA THR A 148 20.68 24.60 17.17
C THR A 148 20.53 24.08 18.60
N VAL A 149 21.53 23.33 19.04
CA VAL A 149 21.67 22.81 20.40
C VAL A 149 22.44 23.80 21.24
N SER A 150 21.82 24.34 22.30
CA SER A 150 22.44 25.33 23.20
C SER A 150 22.63 24.85 24.64
N GLN A 151 22.14 23.65 24.96
CA GLN A 151 22.19 23.06 26.28
C GLN A 151 22.63 21.59 26.22
N ASN A 152 23.26 21.10 27.29
CA ASN A 152 23.54 19.69 27.41
C ASN A 152 22.25 18.87 27.50
N GLY A 153 22.19 17.77 26.77
CA GLY A 153 21.03 16.88 26.78
C GLY A 153 21.08 15.81 25.70
N THR A 154 20.06 14.97 25.69
CA THR A 154 19.80 14.03 24.61
C THR A 154 18.75 14.62 23.69
N TYR A 155 19.03 14.64 22.42
CA TYR A 155 18.14 15.18 21.39
C TYR A 155 17.72 14.04 20.48
N VAL A 156 16.44 13.71 20.51
CA VAL A 156 15.85 12.65 19.68
C VAL A 156 15.13 13.28 18.51
N PHE A 157 15.65 13.03 17.34
CA PHE A 157 15.04 13.46 16.08
C PHE A 157 14.15 12.33 15.55
N THR A 158 12.92 12.67 15.18
CA THR A 158 11.94 11.73 14.60
C THR A 158 11.47 12.25 13.28
N VAL A 159 11.48 11.40 12.25
CA VAL A 159 10.89 11.68 10.94
C VAL A 159 9.74 10.73 10.68
N VAL A 160 8.65 11.24 10.15
CA VAL A 160 7.44 10.49 9.83
C VAL A 160 7.07 10.73 8.37
N GLY A 161 6.92 9.64 7.61
CA GLY A 161 6.37 9.66 6.25
C GLY A 161 4.85 9.78 6.25
N LYS A 162 4.26 10.26 5.15
CA LYS A 162 2.80 10.24 4.96
C LYS A 162 2.23 8.82 4.89
N ASN A 163 3.07 7.82 4.61
CA ASN A 163 2.75 6.39 4.70
C ASN A 163 2.59 5.89 6.15
N GLY A 164 2.84 6.73 7.16
CA GLY A 164 2.77 6.41 8.57
C GLY A 164 4.03 5.75 9.15
N ARG A 165 5.03 5.44 8.34
CA ARG A 165 6.29 4.87 8.82
C ARG A 165 7.16 5.94 9.48
N VAL A 166 7.94 5.50 10.47
CA VAL A 166 8.71 6.36 11.38
C VAL A 166 10.17 5.91 11.44
N ALA A 167 11.08 6.85 11.47
CA ALA A 167 12.46 6.62 11.86
C ALA A 167 12.90 7.64 12.92
N THR A 168 13.86 7.24 13.76
CA THR A 168 14.42 8.08 14.83
C THR A 168 15.94 8.02 14.83
N LYS A 169 16.54 9.11 15.26
CA LYS A 169 18.00 9.20 15.49
C LYS A 169 18.32 9.99 16.74
#